data_8cf1d0a14944f5c4866bd0fbea376f8b
#
_entry.id   8cf1d0a14944f5c4866bd0fbea376f8b
#
_cell.length_a   1.000
_cell.length_b   1.000
_cell.length_c   1.000
_cell.angle_alpha   90.00
_cell.angle_beta   90.00
_cell.angle_gamma   90.00
#
_symmetry.space_group_name_H-M   'P 1'
#
loop_
_entity.id
_entity.type
_entity.pdbx_description
1 polymer ?
#
loop_
_entity_poly.entity_id
_entity_poly.type
_entity_poly.pdbx_seq_one_letter_code
_entity_poly.pdbx_strand_id
1 'polypeptide(L)'
;GRENMTLLEKVVYIADYISADRRYPGVERMREKAYRSLDEAMLEGLQFTVIENVKKGFPIHEDSVKAYNFIAISYERKKVMTTEELLKLTVETLDRKKGMDIKALKVTDLTVIADYFVIVTGTSPTHIKALSDDLEDKLAEKGKNAKSVEGKATGWILLDYGTVIVHVFTKESRENFNLEKLWGDAEEVDVSEWISE
;
A
#
# COMPACT_ATOMS: atom_id res chain seq x y z
N GLY A 1 27.33 -2.41 -10.73
CA GLY A 1 26.58 -2.47 -9.47
C GLY A 1 26.47 -3.90 -8.98
N ARG A 2 26.13 -4.10 -7.73
CA ARG A 2 25.88 -5.41 -7.13
C ARG A 2 24.49 -5.44 -6.49
N GLU A 3 23.97 -6.61 -6.17
CA GLU A 3 22.75 -6.69 -5.38
C GLU A 3 22.96 -6.09 -3.98
N ASN A 4 21.89 -5.66 -3.35
CA ASN A 4 21.87 -5.09 -1.98
C ASN A 4 22.90 -3.99 -1.75
N MET A 5 23.00 -3.04 -2.70
CA MET A 5 23.86 -1.86 -2.57
C MET A 5 23.42 -1.00 -1.38
N THR A 6 24.41 -0.52 -0.61
CA THR A 6 24.19 0.50 0.43
C THR A 6 23.72 1.82 -0.19
N LEU A 7 23.20 2.74 0.63
CA LEU A 7 22.78 4.06 0.16
C LEU A 7 23.93 4.78 -0.57
N LEU A 8 25.13 4.75 0.00
CA LEU A 8 26.30 5.40 -0.60
C LEU A 8 26.67 4.78 -1.96
N GLU A 9 26.65 3.45 -2.07
CA GLU A 9 26.93 2.76 -3.34
C GLU A 9 25.90 3.12 -4.41
N LYS A 10 24.61 3.23 -4.06
CA LYS A 10 23.57 3.69 -4.97
C LYS A 10 23.80 5.12 -5.44
N VAL A 11 24.14 6.03 -4.52
CA VAL A 11 24.44 7.44 -4.85
C VAL A 11 25.62 7.52 -5.80
N VAL A 12 26.73 6.82 -5.52
CA VAL A 12 27.92 6.79 -6.39
C VAL A 12 27.58 6.21 -7.76
N TYR A 13 26.81 5.12 -7.80
CA TYR A 13 26.39 4.50 -9.05
C TYR A 13 25.57 5.45 -9.92
N ILE A 14 24.58 6.14 -9.34
CA ILE A 14 23.72 7.09 -10.08
C ILE A 14 24.47 8.35 -10.45
N ALA A 15 25.41 8.83 -9.62
CA ALA A 15 26.23 10.01 -9.93
C ALA A 15 26.96 9.88 -11.27
N ASP A 16 27.41 8.68 -11.64
CA ASP A 16 28.01 8.42 -12.95
C ASP A 16 27.05 8.65 -14.12
N TYR A 17 25.75 8.39 -13.94
CA TYR A 17 24.73 8.62 -14.98
C TYR A 17 24.32 10.07 -15.11
N ILE A 18 24.31 10.84 -14.02
CA ILE A 18 23.75 12.19 -13.96
C ILE A 18 24.81 13.29 -13.93
N SER A 19 26.11 12.95 -13.93
CA SER A 19 27.19 13.93 -13.87
C SER A 19 27.06 15.00 -14.98
N ALA A 20 27.56 16.21 -14.70
CA ALA A 20 27.33 17.38 -15.55
C ALA A 20 27.89 17.26 -16.99
N ASP A 21 28.88 16.39 -17.18
CA ASP A 21 29.50 16.09 -18.47
C ASP A 21 28.74 15.08 -19.32
N ARG A 22 27.80 14.38 -18.73
CA ARG A 22 27.00 13.36 -19.46
C ARG A 22 26.03 14.00 -20.45
N ARG A 23 26.06 13.48 -21.68
CA ARG A 23 25.21 13.91 -22.81
C ARG A 23 24.65 12.68 -23.51
N TYR A 24 23.43 12.25 -23.12
CA TYR A 24 22.68 11.19 -23.81
C TYR A 24 21.18 11.52 -23.78
N PRO A 25 20.39 10.98 -24.74
CA PRO A 25 18.93 11.19 -24.74
C PRO A 25 18.32 10.74 -23.43
N GLY A 26 17.63 11.64 -22.71
CA GLY A 26 16.96 11.34 -21.43
C GLY A 26 17.78 11.61 -20.18
N VAL A 27 19.00 12.17 -20.28
CA VAL A 27 19.83 12.51 -19.12
C VAL A 27 19.14 13.49 -18.16
N GLU A 28 18.41 14.47 -18.65
CA GLU A 28 17.67 15.42 -17.81
C GLU A 28 16.55 14.72 -17.01
N ARG A 29 15.80 13.84 -17.66
CA ARG A 29 14.80 13.01 -16.98
C ARG A 29 15.42 12.13 -15.90
N MET A 30 16.61 11.58 -16.15
CA MET A 30 17.36 10.79 -15.17
C MET A 30 17.80 11.65 -13.97
N ARG A 31 18.23 12.89 -14.21
CA ARG A 31 18.56 13.86 -13.16
C ARG A 31 17.35 14.17 -12.29
N GLU A 32 16.21 14.51 -12.89
CA GLU A 32 14.95 14.76 -12.17
C GLU A 32 14.55 13.57 -11.31
N LYS A 33 14.62 12.35 -11.86
CA LYS A 33 14.33 11.13 -11.11
C LYS A 33 15.28 10.92 -9.95
N ALA A 34 16.58 11.12 -10.14
CA ALA A 34 17.57 10.93 -9.09
C ALA A 34 17.35 11.86 -7.88
N TYR A 35 16.88 13.09 -8.12
CA TYR A 35 16.53 14.03 -7.05
C TYR A 35 15.19 13.69 -6.37
N ARG A 36 14.26 13.05 -7.07
CA ARG A 36 12.96 12.66 -6.52
C ARG A 36 13.00 11.32 -5.79
N SER A 37 13.61 10.32 -6.39
CA SER A 37 13.68 8.95 -5.89
C SER A 37 14.93 8.23 -6.39
N LEU A 38 15.85 7.95 -5.48
CA LEU A 38 17.06 7.20 -5.80
C LEU A 38 16.76 5.78 -6.30
N ASP A 39 15.73 5.12 -5.75
CA ASP A 39 15.36 3.77 -6.17
C ASP A 39 14.78 3.75 -7.59
N GLU A 40 13.99 4.77 -8.00
CA GLU A 40 13.53 4.92 -9.39
C GLU A 40 14.68 5.16 -10.35
N ALA A 41 15.63 6.03 -9.98
CA ALA A 41 16.80 6.30 -10.78
C ALA A 41 17.69 5.06 -10.91
N MET A 42 17.88 4.31 -9.83
CA MET A 42 18.60 3.04 -9.84
C MET A 42 17.97 2.01 -10.77
N LEU A 43 16.64 1.86 -10.71
CA LEU A 43 15.93 0.93 -11.58
C LEU A 43 16.12 1.29 -13.05
N GLU A 44 15.94 2.58 -13.42
CA GLU A 44 16.11 3.05 -14.79
C GLU A 44 17.56 2.94 -15.26
N GLY A 45 18.55 3.29 -14.43
CA GLY A 45 19.97 3.19 -14.76
C GLY A 45 20.44 1.75 -15.00
N LEU A 46 20.00 0.81 -14.15
CA LEU A 46 20.30 -0.60 -14.34
C LEU A 46 19.59 -1.18 -15.57
N GLN A 47 18.32 -0.79 -15.80
CA GLN A 47 17.56 -1.19 -16.98
C GLN A 47 18.23 -0.68 -18.27
N PHE A 48 18.65 0.59 -18.27
CA PHE A 48 19.39 1.18 -19.40
C PHE A 48 20.67 0.39 -19.70
N THR A 49 21.47 0.06 -18.67
CA THR A 49 22.71 -0.71 -18.84
C THR A 49 22.44 -2.08 -19.47
N VAL A 50 21.45 -2.80 -18.97
CA VAL A 50 21.10 -4.13 -19.51
C VAL A 50 20.66 -4.03 -20.96
N ILE A 51 19.74 -3.11 -21.29
CA ILE A 51 19.19 -2.91 -22.64
C ILE A 51 20.31 -2.52 -23.62
N GLU A 52 21.17 -1.57 -23.26
CA GLU A 52 22.23 -1.11 -24.15
C GLU A 52 23.28 -2.21 -24.42
N ASN A 53 23.62 -3.03 -23.45
CA ASN A 53 24.52 -4.17 -23.66
C ASN A 53 23.88 -5.22 -24.59
N VAL A 54 22.59 -5.52 -24.42
CA VAL A 54 21.86 -6.43 -25.30
C VAL A 54 21.86 -5.89 -26.73
N LYS A 55 21.52 -4.60 -26.94
CA LYS A 55 21.50 -3.97 -28.27
C LYS A 55 22.86 -4.01 -28.98
N LYS A 56 23.94 -3.91 -28.22
CA LYS A 56 25.31 -3.94 -28.75
C LYS A 56 25.89 -5.35 -28.88
N GLY A 57 25.11 -6.39 -28.52
CA GLY A 57 25.58 -7.78 -28.53
C GLY A 57 26.65 -8.08 -27.48
N PHE A 58 26.77 -7.25 -26.43
CA PHE A 58 27.72 -7.49 -25.35
C PHE A 58 27.13 -8.41 -24.29
N PRO A 59 27.98 -9.24 -23.65
CA PRO A 59 27.52 -10.08 -22.53
C PRO A 59 27.05 -9.19 -21.37
N ILE A 60 25.98 -9.61 -20.71
CA ILE A 60 25.47 -8.98 -19.50
C ILE A 60 26.17 -9.59 -18.30
N HIS A 61 26.87 -8.78 -17.52
CA HIS A 61 27.50 -9.25 -16.29
C HIS A 61 26.44 -9.73 -15.29
N GLU A 62 26.70 -10.84 -14.63
CA GLU A 62 25.75 -11.47 -13.68
C GLU A 62 25.32 -10.50 -12.57
N ASP A 63 26.26 -9.71 -12.03
CA ASP A 63 25.97 -8.72 -10.99
C ASP A 63 25.02 -7.62 -11.47
N SER A 64 25.03 -7.26 -12.76
CA SER A 64 24.09 -6.27 -13.31
C SER A 64 22.67 -6.81 -13.33
N VAL A 65 22.50 -8.09 -13.65
CA VAL A 65 21.19 -8.76 -13.63
C VAL A 65 20.70 -8.92 -12.19
N LYS A 66 21.56 -9.35 -11.28
CA LYS A 66 21.24 -9.49 -9.85
C LYS A 66 20.85 -8.13 -9.24
N ALA A 67 21.62 -7.09 -9.51
CA ALA A 67 21.33 -5.73 -9.05
C ALA A 67 19.99 -5.23 -9.59
N TYR A 68 19.71 -5.40 -10.88
CA TYR A 68 18.43 -5.04 -11.49
C TYR A 68 17.26 -5.78 -10.82
N ASN A 69 17.34 -7.10 -10.72
CA ASN A 69 16.27 -7.90 -10.12
C ASN A 69 16.04 -7.51 -8.65
N PHE A 70 17.10 -7.30 -7.87
CA PHE A 70 16.99 -6.87 -6.48
C PHE A 70 16.27 -5.51 -6.34
N ILE A 71 16.69 -4.52 -7.14
CA ILE A 71 16.07 -3.19 -7.11
C ILE A 71 14.63 -3.23 -7.63
N ALA A 72 14.36 -3.96 -8.72
CA ALA A 72 13.02 -4.09 -9.29
C ALA A 72 12.05 -4.72 -8.28
N ILE A 73 12.42 -5.83 -7.65
CA ILE A 73 11.60 -6.50 -6.62
C ILE A 73 11.40 -5.57 -5.41
N SER A 74 12.46 -4.90 -4.95
CA SER A 74 12.39 -3.98 -3.80
C SER A 74 11.52 -2.77 -4.11
N TYR A 75 11.59 -2.23 -5.33
CA TYR A 75 10.78 -1.11 -5.77
C TYR A 75 9.29 -1.47 -5.86
N GLU A 76 8.97 -2.62 -6.46
CA GLU A 76 7.59 -3.12 -6.52
C GLU A 76 7.02 -3.39 -5.12
N ARG A 77 7.82 -3.97 -4.21
CA ARG A 77 7.40 -4.16 -2.80
C ARG A 77 7.10 -2.84 -2.09
N LYS A 78 7.89 -1.79 -2.32
CA LYS A 78 7.65 -0.45 -1.76
C LYS A 78 6.42 0.24 -2.37
N LYS A 79 6.05 -0.12 -3.59
CA LYS A 79 4.85 0.39 -4.28
C LYS A 79 3.57 -0.29 -3.81
N VAL A 80 3.69 -1.51 -3.26
CA VAL A 80 2.56 -2.24 -2.68
C VAL A 80 2.33 -1.72 -1.27
N MET A 81 1.15 -1.19 -1.01
CA MET A 81 0.70 -0.76 0.32
C MET A 81 0.79 -1.92 1.31
N THR A 82 1.47 -1.72 2.44
CA THR A 82 1.54 -2.73 3.51
C THR A 82 0.17 -2.91 4.18
N THR A 83 0.01 -3.99 4.95
CA THR A 83 -1.24 -4.22 5.70
C THR A 83 -1.49 -3.12 6.73
N GLU A 84 -0.45 -2.64 7.41
CA GLU A 84 -0.53 -1.55 8.39
C GLU A 84 -0.87 -0.21 7.73
N GLU A 85 -0.27 0.09 6.57
CA GLU A 85 -0.62 1.29 5.78
C GLU A 85 -2.06 1.24 5.29
N LEU A 86 -2.54 0.06 4.88
CA LEU A 86 -3.93 -0.17 4.49
C LEU A 86 -4.88 0.03 5.67
N LEU A 87 -4.55 -0.55 6.84
CA LEU A 87 -5.31 -0.40 8.06
C LEU A 87 -5.43 1.08 8.47
N LYS A 88 -4.29 1.78 8.53
CA LYS A 88 -4.23 3.21 8.87
C LYS A 88 -5.08 4.05 7.91
N LEU A 89 -4.87 3.91 6.60
CA LEU A 89 -5.63 4.67 5.59
C LEU A 89 -7.13 4.36 5.65
N THR A 90 -7.50 3.12 5.98
CA THR A 90 -8.90 2.72 6.19
C THR A 90 -9.52 3.48 7.36
N VAL A 91 -8.87 3.47 8.52
CA VAL A 91 -9.35 4.16 9.73
C VAL A 91 -9.45 5.67 9.49
N GLU A 92 -8.40 6.32 8.96
CA GLU A 92 -8.38 7.76 8.64
C GLU A 92 -9.49 8.15 7.66
N THR A 93 -9.78 7.28 6.68
CA THR A 93 -10.83 7.55 5.68
C THR A 93 -12.22 7.47 6.30
N LEU A 94 -12.46 6.47 7.13
CA LEU A 94 -13.74 6.30 7.84
C LEU A 94 -13.99 7.42 8.85
N ASP A 95 -12.96 7.84 9.59
CA ASP A 95 -13.03 8.96 10.54
C ASP A 95 -13.36 10.28 9.84
N ARG A 96 -12.67 10.60 8.76
CA ARG A 96 -12.92 11.80 7.96
C ARG A 96 -14.38 11.91 7.51
N LYS A 97 -15.04 10.78 7.27
CA LYS A 97 -16.48 10.70 6.91
C LYS A 97 -17.39 10.53 8.11
N LYS A 98 -16.87 10.78 9.31
CA LYS A 98 -17.64 10.72 10.56
C LYS A 98 -18.20 9.35 10.88
N GLY A 99 -17.46 8.30 10.52
CA GLY A 99 -17.68 6.95 11.05
C GLY A 99 -17.53 6.97 12.57
N MET A 100 -18.48 6.33 13.27
CA MET A 100 -18.49 6.33 14.74
C MET A 100 -17.95 4.99 15.27
N ASP A 101 -17.41 5.04 16.48
CA ASP A 101 -16.94 3.86 17.21
C ASP A 101 -16.07 2.94 16.36
N ILE A 102 -15.05 3.54 15.71
CA ILE A 102 -14.11 2.81 14.86
C ILE A 102 -13.22 1.94 15.76
N LYS A 103 -13.24 0.63 15.50
CA LYS A 103 -12.39 -0.35 16.16
C LYS A 103 -11.60 -1.14 15.14
N ALA A 104 -10.36 -1.46 15.46
CA ALA A 104 -9.53 -2.36 14.70
C ALA A 104 -9.12 -3.56 15.57
N LEU A 105 -9.36 -4.77 15.07
CA LEU A 105 -9.06 -6.02 15.75
C LEU A 105 -7.99 -6.76 14.95
N LYS A 106 -6.88 -7.12 15.58
CA LYS A 106 -5.87 -7.98 15.00
C LYS A 106 -6.31 -9.44 15.13
N VAL A 107 -6.56 -10.08 14.01
CA VAL A 107 -7.10 -11.44 13.94
C VAL A 107 -6.14 -12.46 13.32
N THR A 108 -4.90 -12.06 13.03
CA THR A 108 -3.87 -12.89 12.36
C THR A 108 -3.68 -14.26 13.02
N ASP A 109 -3.73 -14.33 14.35
CA ASP A 109 -3.50 -15.57 15.09
C ASP A 109 -4.79 -16.38 15.32
N LEU A 110 -5.95 -15.82 14.98
CA LEU A 110 -7.27 -16.43 15.23
C LEU A 110 -7.91 -16.96 13.95
N THR A 111 -7.55 -16.42 12.79
CA THR A 111 -8.15 -16.82 11.51
C THR A 111 -7.16 -16.62 10.35
N VAL A 112 -7.39 -17.37 9.27
CA VAL A 112 -6.65 -17.25 8.00
C VAL A 112 -7.32 -16.32 6.99
N ILE A 113 -8.46 -15.72 7.36
CA ILE A 113 -9.29 -14.92 6.43
C ILE A 113 -8.69 -13.54 6.20
N ALA A 114 -8.16 -12.91 7.27
CA ALA A 114 -7.57 -11.58 7.23
C ALA A 114 -6.55 -11.41 8.38
N ASP A 115 -5.77 -10.32 8.32
CA ASP A 115 -4.88 -9.92 9.42
C ASP A 115 -5.61 -8.99 10.39
N TYR A 116 -6.50 -8.14 9.87
CA TYR A 116 -7.27 -7.17 10.67
C TYR A 116 -8.72 -7.09 10.24
N PHE A 117 -9.60 -6.90 11.23
CA PHE A 117 -10.97 -6.44 11.04
C PHE A 117 -11.08 -4.99 11.48
N VAL A 118 -11.71 -4.15 10.66
CA VAL A 118 -12.09 -2.79 11.03
C VAL A 118 -13.61 -2.74 11.13
N ILE A 119 -14.11 -2.32 12.27
CA ILE A 119 -15.54 -2.24 12.57
C ILE A 119 -15.88 -0.77 12.78
N VAL A 120 -16.90 -0.28 12.09
CA VAL A 120 -17.34 1.13 12.15
C VAL A 120 -18.85 1.23 12.12
N THR A 121 -19.40 2.22 12.80
CA THR A 121 -20.84 2.50 12.81
C THR A 121 -21.15 3.77 12.00
N GLY A 122 -22.14 3.67 11.13
CA GLY A 122 -22.77 4.82 10.48
C GLY A 122 -24.12 5.15 11.14
N THR A 123 -24.52 6.41 11.05
CA THR A 123 -25.76 6.93 11.67
C THR A 123 -27.05 6.48 10.98
N SER A 124 -26.94 6.00 9.74
CA SER A 124 -28.09 5.60 8.90
C SER A 124 -27.64 4.66 7.77
N PRO A 125 -28.57 3.96 7.09
CA PRO A 125 -28.26 3.18 5.89
C PRO A 125 -27.59 3.99 4.78
N THR A 126 -27.98 5.25 4.61
CA THR A 126 -27.34 6.16 3.65
C THR A 126 -25.90 6.50 4.08
N HIS A 127 -25.66 6.68 5.38
CA HIS A 127 -24.33 6.96 5.89
C HIS A 127 -23.38 5.77 5.76
N ILE A 128 -23.83 4.54 6.09
CA ILE A 128 -22.99 3.35 5.90
C ILE A 128 -22.62 3.14 4.43
N LYS A 129 -23.54 3.46 3.51
CA LYS A 129 -23.25 3.44 2.08
C LYS A 129 -22.21 4.49 1.71
N ALA A 130 -22.34 5.73 2.19
CA ALA A 130 -21.39 6.80 1.93
C ALA A 130 -20.00 6.50 2.50
N LEU A 131 -19.91 5.89 3.69
CA LEU A 131 -18.65 5.41 4.27
C LEU A 131 -17.97 4.36 3.38
N SER A 132 -18.76 3.41 2.88
CA SER A 132 -18.25 2.33 2.02
C SER A 132 -17.81 2.85 0.66
N ASP A 133 -18.60 3.68 -0.01
CA ASP A 133 -18.30 4.24 -1.32
C ASP A 133 -17.02 5.11 -1.26
N ASP A 134 -16.90 6.00 -0.25
CA ASP A 134 -15.71 6.85 -0.09
C ASP A 134 -14.45 6.03 0.23
N LEU A 135 -14.58 4.95 0.99
CA LEU A 135 -13.47 4.04 1.27
C LEU A 135 -13.02 3.30 0.01
N GLU A 136 -13.97 2.78 -0.80
CA GLU A 136 -13.66 2.15 -2.09
C GLU A 136 -12.90 3.13 -3.00
N ASP A 137 -13.42 4.37 -3.17
CA ASP A 137 -12.80 5.38 -4.01
C ASP A 137 -11.40 5.75 -3.52
N LYS A 138 -11.26 5.98 -2.22
CA LYS A 138 -9.99 6.43 -1.64
C LYS A 138 -8.88 5.37 -1.72
N LEU A 139 -9.21 4.11 -1.50
CA LEU A 139 -8.27 3.02 -1.63
C LEU A 139 -7.94 2.71 -3.09
N ALA A 140 -8.93 2.84 -4.00
CA ALA A 140 -8.71 2.70 -5.44
C ALA A 140 -7.73 3.76 -5.98
N GLU A 141 -7.79 5.03 -5.51
CA GLU A 141 -6.79 6.07 -5.83
C GLU A 141 -5.36 5.66 -5.47
N LYS A 142 -5.21 4.79 -4.48
CA LYS A 142 -3.93 4.22 -4.03
C LYS A 142 -3.59 2.88 -4.69
N GLY A 143 -4.38 2.47 -5.68
CA GLY A 143 -4.20 1.20 -6.39
C GLY A 143 -4.66 -0.03 -5.61
N LYS A 144 -5.47 0.14 -4.54
CA LYS A 144 -6.00 -0.95 -3.72
C LYS A 144 -7.50 -1.09 -3.93
N ASN A 145 -7.92 -2.07 -4.72
CA ASN A 145 -9.34 -2.37 -4.94
C ASN A 145 -9.83 -3.44 -3.96
N ALA A 146 -11.10 -3.33 -3.54
CA ALA A 146 -11.75 -4.39 -2.79
C ALA A 146 -11.87 -5.66 -3.65
N LYS A 147 -11.63 -6.82 -3.06
CA LYS A 147 -11.86 -8.13 -3.70
C LYS A 147 -13.36 -8.41 -3.83
N SER A 148 -14.14 -8.08 -2.80
CA SER A 148 -15.58 -8.13 -2.80
C SER A 148 -16.16 -7.01 -1.93
N VAL A 149 -17.40 -6.59 -2.26
CA VAL A 149 -18.21 -5.69 -1.43
C VAL A 149 -19.60 -6.28 -1.36
N GLU A 150 -20.03 -6.57 -0.14
CA GLU A 150 -21.29 -7.29 0.12
C GLU A 150 -22.20 -6.48 1.03
N GLY A 151 -23.50 -6.78 1.02
CA GLY A 151 -24.47 -6.21 1.95
C GLY A 151 -24.94 -4.78 1.65
N LYS A 152 -24.72 -4.24 0.45
CA LYS A 152 -25.06 -2.84 0.09
C LYS A 152 -26.54 -2.43 0.33
N ALA A 153 -27.45 -3.39 0.45
CA ALA A 153 -28.87 -3.16 0.69
C ALA A 153 -29.34 -3.51 2.11
N THR A 154 -28.38 -3.79 3.00
CA THR A 154 -28.65 -4.19 4.39
C THR A 154 -28.10 -3.16 5.37
N GLY A 155 -28.28 -3.37 6.66
CA GLY A 155 -27.66 -2.56 7.71
C GLY A 155 -26.20 -2.88 7.99
N TRP A 156 -25.57 -3.72 7.15
CA TRP A 156 -24.17 -4.16 7.26
C TRP A 156 -23.55 -4.28 5.88
N ILE A 157 -22.51 -3.50 5.62
CA ILE A 157 -21.70 -3.59 4.40
C ILE A 157 -20.32 -4.14 4.78
N LEU A 158 -19.85 -5.14 4.03
CA LEU A 158 -18.54 -5.75 4.18
C LEU A 158 -17.69 -5.40 2.95
N LEU A 159 -16.46 -4.93 3.19
CA LEU A 159 -15.48 -4.71 2.14
C LEU A 159 -14.24 -5.58 2.42
N ASP A 160 -13.92 -6.48 1.50
CA ASP A 160 -12.76 -7.37 1.59
C ASP A 160 -11.58 -6.81 0.79
N TYR A 161 -10.51 -6.41 1.46
CA TYR A 161 -9.23 -6.01 0.85
C TYR A 161 -8.14 -7.09 0.99
N GLY A 162 -8.51 -8.28 1.43
CA GLY A 162 -7.62 -9.43 1.64
C GLY A 162 -7.03 -9.46 3.03
N THR A 163 -6.05 -8.65 3.34
CA THR A 163 -5.44 -8.59 4.68
C THR A 163 -6.25 -7.75 5.66
N VAL A 164 -7.09 -6.86 5.19
CA VAL A 164 -8.02 -6.05 6.00
C VAL A 164 -9.43 -6.26 5.51
N ILE A 165 -10.35 -6.65 6.39
CA ILE A 165 -11.79 -6.71 6.13
C ILE A 165 -12.47 -5.60 6.94
N VAL A 166 -13.31 -4.82 6.26
CA VAL A 166 -14.01 -3.68 6.86
C VAL A 166 -15.49 -3.99 6.99
N HIS A 167 -16.02 -3.85 8.20
CA HIS A 167 -17.41 -4.04 8.55
C HIS A 167 -18.05 -2.69 8.88
N VAL A 168 -18.91 -2.20 8.00
CA VAL A 168 -19.61 -0.92 8.15
C VAL A 168 -21.05 -1.21 8.53
N PHE A 169 -21.44 -0.86 9.76
CA PHE A 169 -22.71 -1.19 10.35
C PHE A 169 -23.60 0.02 10.60
N THR A 170 -24.93 -0.20 10.57
CA THR A 170 -25.83 0.60 11.40
C THR A 170 -25.69 0.20 12.86
N LYS A 171 -26.07 1.09 13.80
CA LYS A 171 -26.02 0.79 15.24
C LYS A 171 -26.75 -0.50 15.58
N GLU A 172 -27.98 -0.67 15.07
CA GLU A 172 -28.81 -1.85 15.31
C GLU A 172 -28.13 -3.14 14.82
N SER A 173 -27.60 -3.13 13.59
CA SER A 173 -26.92 -4.31 13.05
C SER A 173 -25.65 -4.65 13.83
N ARG A 174 -24.84 -3.66 14.26
CA ARG A 174 -23.65 -3.90 15.06
C ARG A 174 -23.98 -4.55 16.41
N GLU A 175 -25.01 -4.05 17.10
CA GLU A 175 -25.49 -4.62 18.36
C GLU A 175 -25.99 -6.06 18.17
N ASN A 176 -26.72 -6.34 17.09
CA ASN A 176 -27.28 -7.65 16.78
C ASN A 176 -26.21 -8.69 16.44
N PHE A 177 -25.25 -8.34 15.57
CA PHE A 177 -24.19 -9.28 15.15
C PHE A 177 -23.04 -9.34 16.14
N ASN A 178 -22.76 -8.26 16.84
CA ASN A 178 -21.77 -8.14 17.93
C ASN A 178 -20.45 -8.84 17.62
N LEU A 179 -19.79 -8.43 16.51
CA LEU A 179 -18.54 -9.05 16.06
C LEU A 179 -17.42 -8.91 17.07
N GLU A 180 -17.39 -7.83 17.83
CA GLU A 180 -16.40 -7.62 18.90
C GLU A 180 -16.46 -8.71 19.97
N LYS A 181 -17.67 -9.19 20.28
CA LYS A 181 -17.83 -10.30 21.22
C LYS A 181 -17.44 -11.63 20.61
N LEU A 182 -17.75 -11.82 19.32
CA LEU A 182 -17.38 -13.04 18.59
C LEU A 182 -15.87 -13.20 18.49
N TRP A 183 -15.16 -12.07 18.30
CA TRP A 183 -13.70 -12.00 18.21
C TRP A 183 -13.05 -11.46 19.49
N GLY A 184 -13.65 -11.75 20.65
CA GLY A 184 -13.23 -11.21 21.93
C GLY A 184 -11.80 -11.59 22.37
N ASP A 185 -11.20 -12.63 21.76
CA ASP A 185 -9.81 -13.02 21.98
C ASP A 185 -8.82 -12.23 21.06
N ALA A 186 -9.33 -11.40 20.14
CA ALA A 186 -8.50 -10.57 19.27
C ALA A 186 -7.91 -9.39 20.02
N GLU A 187 -6.65 -9.06 19.72
CA GLU A 187 -6.01 -7.85 20.22
C GLU A 187 -6.66 -6.61 19.58
N GLU A 188 -7.16 -5.68 20.39
CA GLU A 188 -7.66 -4.40 19.90
C GLU A 188 -6.45 -3.47 19.61
N VAL A 189 -6.36 -2.99 18.37
CA VAL A 189 -5.30 -2.07 17.94
C VAL A 189 -5.66 -0.65 18.38
N ASP A 190 -4.75 0.04 19.03
CA ASP A 190 -4.93 1.45 19.34
C ASP A 190 -4.89 2.29 18.04
N VAL A 191 -6.03 2.85 17.69
CA VAL A 191 -6.21 3.70 16.51
C VAL A 191 -6.37 5.20 16.86
N SER A 192 -6.19 5.57 18.12
CA SER A 192 -6.42 6.94 18.62
C SER A 192 -5.60 8.00 17.88
N GLU A 193 -4.37 7.68 17.47
CA GLU A 193 -3.52 8.59 16.69
C GLU A 193 -3.98 8.81 15.25
N TRP A 194 -4.92 8.00 14.75
CA TRP A 194 -5.43 8.06 13.38
C TRP A 194 -6.83 8.66 13.28
N ILE A 195 -7.43 8.96 14.40
CA ILE A 195 -8.78 9.53 14.54
C ILE A 195 -8.64 10.99 14.97
N SER A 196 -9.38 11.87 14.29
CA SER A 196 -9.47 13.29 14.63
C SER A 196 -10.37 13.49 15.87
N GLU A 197 -9.98 14.40 16.77
CA GLU A 197 -10.82 14.81 17.90
C GLU A 197 -12.09 15.56 17.44
#